data_b4a10628e5de500e84e9cdda902c262b
#
_entry.id   b4a10628e5de500e84e9cdda902c262b
#
_cell.length_a   1.000
_cell.length_b   1.000
_cell.length_c   1.000
_cell.angle_alpha   90.00
_cell.angle_beta   90.00
_cell.angle_gamma   90.00
#
_symmetry.space_group_name_H-M   'P 1'
#
loop_
_entity.id
_entity.type
_entity.pdbx_description
1 polymer ?
#
loop_
_entity_poly.entity_id
_entity_poly.type
_entity_poly.pdbx_seq_one_letter_code
_entity_poly.pdbx_strand_id
1 'polypeptide(L)'
;ADYYGSPSYPPTNAGYFTVVPTASPGYQDWKTNTLPTLSADMQAAYNAREASAGSVYWWGRAKAIEGPSAIFQNQNDTSRWAVGARGNLPGTDYGFDTSVTYSTMNNKYSYYDIMSKRWVNAINGLGGTQCTRDAADAGDASKGCYYYNVFGSHLSAAPGSALANSADEIDYITGDMGANTSRSLLVFDMIVNGDLDFEIDGNAVAFAAGMQYRQDDVTSKNYGDARCPDNKPCKPLLHFLPNTYDSENEGKN
;
A
#
# COMPACT_ATOMS: atom_id res chain seq x y z
N ALA A 1 -11.92 7.68 8.19
CA ALA A 1 -12.65 8.13 7.03
C ALA A 1 -12.78 6.93 6.12
N ASP A 2 -14.01 6.47 5.99
CA ASP A 2 -14.28 5.33 5.17
C ASP A 2 -14.06 5.75 3.72
N TYR A 3 -12.94 5.36 3.25
CA TYR A 3 -12.45 5.48 1.90
C TYR A 3 -13.41 4.88 0.84
N TYR A 4 -14.38 4.20 1.33
CA TYR A 4 -15.33 3.33 0.68
C TYR A 4 -16.55 4.02 0.10
N GLY A 5 -16.73 5.25 0.43
CA GLY A 5 -17.82 6.05 -0.06
C GLY A 5 -17.41 7.14 -1.03
N SER A 6 -16.14 7.18 -1.46
CA SER A 6 -15.73 8.20 -2.41
C SER A 6 -16.27 7.88 -3.80
N PRO A 7 -17.15 8.72 -4.35
CA PRO A 7 -17.65 8.54 -5.72
C PRO A 7 -16.57 8.66 -6.80
N SER A 8 -15.37 9.07 -6.43
CA SER A 8 -14.21 9.13 -7.32
C SER A 8 -13.48 7.79 -7.49
N TYR A 9 -13.85 6.77 -6.71
CA TYR A 9 -13.32 5.43 -6.87
C TYR A 9 -14.08 4.69 -7.95
N PRO A 10 -13.41 4.26 -9.01
CA PRO A 10 -14.08 3.44 -10.00
C PRO A 10 -14.54 2.14 -9.34
N PRO A 11 -15.75 1.66 -9.65
CA PRO A 11 -16.31 0.44 -9.07
C PRO A 11 -15.42 -0.80 -9.26
N THR A 12 -14.46 -0.75 -10.16
CA THR A 12 -13.48 -1.81 -10.43
C THR A 12 -12.39 -1.94 -9.37
N ASN A 13 -12.19 -0.93 -8.53
CA ASN A 13 -11.14 -0.91 -7.49
C ASN A 13 -11.70 -1.08 -6.07
N ALA A 14 -12.99 -1.11 -5.94
CA ALA A 14 -13.60 -1.09 -4.63
C ALA A 14 -13.90 -2.51 -4.17
N GLY A 15 -13.05 -3.06 -3.36
CA GLY A 15 -13.41 -4.20 -2.54
C GLY A 15 -14.50 -3.92 -1.53
N TYR A 16 -15.03 -2.73 -1.55
CA TYR A 16 -16.09 -2.26 -0.66
C TYR A 16 -17.42 -2.08 -1.34
N PHE A 17 -17.36 -1.90 -2.64
CA PHE A 17 -18.51 -1.97 -3.50
C PHE A 17 -18.22 -3.06 -4.53
N THR A 18 -18.83 -4.20 -4.36
CA THR A 18 -18.61 -5.32 -5.26
C THR A 18 -19.96 -5.82 -5.80
N VAL A 19 -19.87 -6.48 -6.94
CA VAL A 19 -20.99 -7.15 -7.56
C VAL A 19 -20.88 -8.62 -7.21
N VAL A 20 -21.87 -9.13 -6.50
CA VAL A 20 -21.93 -10.53 -6.07
C VAL A 20 -22.85 -11.29 -7.00
N PRO A 21 -22.38 -12.39 -7.64
CA PRO A 21 -23.22 -13.25 -8.45
C PRO A 21 -24.35 -13.88 -7.62
N THR A 22 -25.54 -13.98 -8.21
CA THR A 22 -26.66 -14.65 -7.55
C THR A 22 -26.48 -16.14 -7.37
N ALA A 23 -25.55 -16.74 -8.09
CA ALA A 23 -25.15 -18.14 -7.90
C ALA A 23 -24.32 -18.39 -6.62
N SER A 24 -23.83 -17.34 -5.94
CA SER A 24 -23.03 -17.52 -4.72
C SER A 24 -23.88 -18.10 -3.58
N PRO A 25 -23.37 -19.11 -2.85
CA PRO A 25 -24.10 -19.70 -1.71
C PRO A 25 -24.48 -18.68 -0.63
N GLY A 26 -23.57 -17.72 -0.35
CA GLY A 26 -23.86 -16.66 0.61
C GLY A 26 -25.02 -15.74 0.21
N TYR A 27 -25.15 -15.42 -1.09
CA TYR A 27 -26.29 -14.66 -1.58
C TYR A 27 -27.59 -15.49 -1.48
N GLN A 28 -27.57 -16.75 -1.83
CA GLN A 28 -28.76 -17.61 -1.76
C GLN A 28 -29.25 -17.77 -0.31
N ASP A 29 -28.35 -17.92 0.62
CA ASP A 29 -28.66 -17.93 2.05
C ASP A 29 -29.27 -16.59 2.51
N TRP A 30 -28.62 -15.48 2.17
CA TRP A 30 -29.11 -14.14 2.49
C TRP A 30 -30.49 -13.87 1.87
N LYS A 31 -30.72 -14.29 0.62
CA LYS A 31 -32.00 -14.15 -0.08
C LYS A 31 -33.10 -14.91 0.63
N THR A 32 -32.81 -16.07 1.15
CA THR A 32 -33.79 -16.94 1.82
C THR A 32 -34.09 -16.46 3.24
N ASN A 33 -33.07 -16.05 3.99
CA ASN A 33 -33.18 -15.84 5.43
C ASN A 33 -33.23 -14.34 5.82
N THR A 34 -32.62 -13.45 5.03
CA THR A 34 -32.52 -12.03 5.37
C THR A 34 -33.40 -11.15 4.52
N LEU A 35 -33.42 -11.33 3.20
CA LEU A 35 -34.19 -10.50 2.29
C LEU A 35 -35.69 -10.39 2.69
N PRO A 36 -36.38 -11.47 3.12
CA PRO A 36 -37.78 -11.38 3.53
C PRO A 36 -38.02 -10.50 4.77
N THR A 37 -37.01 -10.21 5.55
CA THR A 37 -37.08 -9.33 6.73
C THR A 37 -36.95 -7.85 6.39
N LEU A 38 -36.57 -7.52 5.17
CA LEU A 38 -36.43 -6.15 4.70
C LEU A 38 -37.74 -5.53 4.29
N SER A 39 -37.76 -4.21 4.08
CA SER A 39 -38.96 -3.53 3.56
C SER A 39 -39.35 -4.03 2.18
N ALA A 40 -40.63 -3.92 1.84
CA ALA A 40 -41.14 -4.35 0.54
C ALA A 40 -40.44 -3.68 -0.65
N ASP A 41 -40.10 -2.40 -0.51
CA ASP A 41 -39.38 -1.66 -1.54
C ASP A 41 -37.95 -2.21 -1.76
N MET A 42 -37.28 -2.56 -0.68
CA MET A 42 -35.93 -3.20 -0.76
C MET A 42 -36.04 -4.58 -1.40
N GLN A 43 -37.00 -5.39 -0.99
CA GLN A 43 -37.22 -6.71 -1.60
C GLN A 43 -37.48 -6.57 -3.11
N ALA A 44 -38.34 -5.63 -3.52
CA ALA A 44 -38.63 -5.37 -4.92
C ALA A 44 -37.38 -4.93 -5.70
N ALA A 45 -36.57 -4.04 -5.12
CA ALA A 45 -35.34 -3.56 -5.76
C ALA A 45 -34.29 -4.68 -5.95
N TYR A 46 -34.10 -5.53 -4.96
CA TYR A 46 -33.18 -6.69 -5.07
C TYR A 46 -33.66 -7.71 -6.08
N ASN A 47 -34.97 -8.05 -6.07
CA ASN A 47 -35.55 -9.00 -7.02
C ASN A 47 -35.48 -8.47 -8.47
N ALA A 48 -35.73 -7.18 -8.68
CA ALA A 48 -35.60 -6.55 -9.99
C ALA A 48 -34.12 -6.57 -10.48
N ARG A 49 -33.18 -6.31 -9.59
CA ARG A 49 -31.76 -6.35 -9.91
C ARG A 49 -31.30 -7.77 -10.25
N GLU A 50 -31.70 -8.75 -9.48
CA GLU A 50 -31.40 -10.16 -9.74
C GLU A 50 -31.93 -10.59 -11.10
N ALA A 51 -33.22 -10.28 -11.38
CA ALA A 51 -33.86 -10.64 -12.65
C ALA A 51 -33.19 -9.97 -13.86
N SER A 52 -32.65 -8.75 -13.70
CA SER A 52 -32.08 -7.99 -14.82
C SER A 52 -30.60 -8.27 -15.06
N ALA A 53 -29.84 -8.66 -14.04
CA ALA A 53 -28.38 -8.70 -14.12
C ALA A 53 -27.74 -9.98 -13.58
N GLY A 54 -28.51 -10.90 -12.97
CA GLY A 54 -27.95 -12.12 -12.36
C GLY A 54 -26.94 -11.83 -11.23
N SER A 55 -27.00 -10.64 -10.64
CA SER A 55 -26.05 -10.19 -9.62
C SER A 55 -26.67 -9.10 -8.76
N VAL A 56 -26.13 -8.93 -7.55
CA VAL A 56 -26.51 -7.86 -6.63
C VAL A 56 -25.32 -7.03 -6.21
N TYR A 57 -25.61 -5.81 -5.77
CA TYR A 57 -24.59 -4.97 -5.19
C TYR A 57 -24.39 -5.31 -3.71
N TRP A 58 -23.16 -5.40 -3.31
CA TRP A 58 -22.76 -5.53 -1.93
C TRP A 58 -21.82 -4.38 -1.54
N TRP A 59 -22.03 -3.83 -0.34
CA TRP A 59 -21.22 -2.78 0.21
C TRP A 59 -20.82 -3.16 1.63
N GLY A 60 -19.53 -3.20 1.91
CA GLY A 60 -19.04 -3.55 3.23
C GLY A 60 -17.54 -3.74 3.29
N ARG A 61 -17.05 -4.20 4.40
CA ARG A 61 -15.64 -4.58 4.57
C ARG A 61 -15.46 -6.00 4.07
N ALA A 62 -14.52 -6.17 3.14
CA ALA A 62 -14.35 -7.41 2.43
C ALA A 62 -14.13 -8.65 3.34
N LYS A 63 -13.28 -8.56 4.34
CA LYS A 63 -13.07 -9.67 5.27
C LYS A 63 -13.74 -9.50 6.63
N ALA A 64 -14.57 -8.46 6.78
CA ALA A 64 -15.28 -8.17 8.03
C ALA A 64 -14.34 -8.25 9.26
N ILE A 65 -14.55 -9.24 10.13
CA ILE A 65 -13.73 -9.52 11.31
C ILE A 65 -12.83 -10.74 11.13
N GLU A 66 -12.84 -11.36 9.95
CA GLU A 66 -12.08 -12.58 9.66
C GLU A 66 -10.61 -12.29 9.35
N GLY A 67 -9.77 -13.22 9.76
CA GLY A 67 -8.34 -13.17 9.50
C GLY A 67 -7.60 -12.01 10.20
N PRO A 68 -6.33 -11.81 9.86
CA PRO A 68 -5.53 -10.73 10.40
C PRO A 68 -6.10 -9.37 10.02
N SER A 69 -6.03 -8.40 10.93
CA SER A 69 -6.39 -7.01 10.63
C SER A 69 -5.53 -6.44 9.51
N ALA A 70 -6.09 -5.53 8.71
CA ALA A 70 -5.30 -4.71 7.82
C ALA A 70 -4.35 -3.85 8.67
N ILE A 71 -3.05 -4.06 8.54
CA ILE A 71 -2.04 -3.41 9.35
C ILE A 71 -1.11 -2.63 8.44
N PHE A 72 -0.97 -1.34 8.73
CA PHE A 72 0.09 -0.52 8.17
C PHE A 72 1.19 -0.36 9.22
N GLN A 73 2.41 -0.75 8.87
CA GLN A 73 3.58 -0.57 9.70
C GLN A 73 4.58 0.33 8.99
N ASN A 74 5.16 1.26 9.73
CA ASN A 74 6.19 2.14 9.23
C ASN A 74 7.32 2.22 10.27
N GLN A 75 8.51 1.80 9.88
CA GLN A 75 9.71 1.85 10.69
C GLN A 75 10.73 2.77 10.05
N ASN A 76 11.27 3.70 10.83
CA ASN A 76 12.31 4.61 10.39
C ASN A 76 13.52 4.48 11.30
N ASP A 77 14.66 4.12 10.72
CA ASP A 77 15.94 4.09 11.40
C ASP A 77 16.81 5.20 10.81
N THR A 78 17.27 6.11 11.66
CA THR A 78 18.06 7.25 11.23
C THR A 78 19.35 7.34 12.04
N SER A 79 20.47 7.55 11.36
CA SER A 79 21.73 7.89 12.02
C SER A 79 22.35 9.13 11.41
N ARG A 80 23.09 9.90 12.21
CA ARG A 80 23.83 11.07 11.76
C ARG A 80 25.15 11.16 12.49
N TRP A 81 26.18 11.37 11.72
CA TRP A 81 27.54 11.63 12.17
C TRP A 81 27.99 12.98 11.64
N ALA A 82 28.59 13.78 12.49
CA ALA A 82 29.15 15.06 12.08
C ALA A 82 30.48 15.29 12.79
N VAL A 83 31.43 15.77 12.06
CA VAL A 83 32.75 16.21 12.58
C VAL A 83 33.10 17.53 11.91
N GLY A 84 33.64 18.44 12.68
CA GLY A 84 34.03 19.75 12.14
C GLY A 84 35.22 20.32 12.90
N ALA A 85 35.84 21.31 12.29
CA ALA A 85 36.93 22.09 12.88
C ALA A 85 36.71 23.57 12.55
N ARG A 86 37.01 24.43 13.52
CA ARG A 86 36.99 25.88 13.34
C ARG A 86 38.18 26.49 14.05
N GLY A 87 38.67 27.58 13.53
CA GLY A 87 39.83 28.27 14.10
C GLY A 87 40.29 29.40 13.19
N ASN A 88 41.48 29.90 13.45
CA ASN A 88 42.13 30.89 12.58
C ASN A 88 43.19 30.23 11.72
N LEU A 89 43.31 30.68 10.50
CA LEU A 89 44.35 30.23 9.58
C LEU A 89 45.73 30.72 10.10
N PRO A 90 46.75 29.83 10.21
CA PRO A 90 48.05 30.21 10.75
C PRO A 90 48.66 31.40 9.98
N GLY A 91 49.09 32.44 10.73
CA GLY A 91 49.73 33.61 10.19
C GLY A 91 48.78 34.64 9.53
N THR A 92 47.49 34.50 9.76
CA THR A 92 46.45 35.44 9.26
C THR A 92 45.39 35.69 10.34
N ASP A 93 44.59 36.74 10.17
CA ASP A 93 43.43 37.05 11.00
C ASP A 93 42.13 36.40 10.42
N TYR A 94 42.27 35.50 9.45
CA TYR A 94 41.12 34.82 8.81
C TYR A 94 40.67 33.64 9.62
N GLY A 95 39.37 33.61 9.90
CA GLY A 95 38.69 32.49 10.49
C GLY A 95 38.31 31.45 9.45
N PHE A 96 38.27 30.18 9.86
CA PHE A 96 37.70 29.11 9.07
C PHE A 96 36.71 28.28 9.92
N ASP A 97 35.70 27.74 9.25
CA ASP A 97 34.81 26.73 9.78
C ASP A 97 34.59 25.67 8.70
N THR A 98 34.81 24.42 9.05
CA THR A 98 34.63 23.31 8.12
C THR A 98 33.99 22.14 8.83
N SER A 99 33.11 21.45 8.12
CA SER A 99 32.43 20.26 8.66
C SER A 99 32.14 19.22 7.58
N VAL A 100 32.11 17.97 8.03
CA VAL A 100 31.58 16.83 7.27
C VAL A 100 30.45 16.25 8.05
N THR A 101 29.30 16.09 7.41
CA THR A 101 28.13 15.41 7.96
C THR A 101 27.76 14.23 7.06
N TYR A 102 27.57 13.07 7.67
CA TYR A 102 27.02 11.89 7.02
C TYR A 102 25.76 11.44 7.74
N SER A 103 24.67 11.30 7.01
CA SER A 103 23.39 10.82 7.55
C SER A 103 22.88 9.66 6.75
N THR A 104 22.25 8.71 7.43
CA THR A 104 21.51 7.62 6.78
C THR A 104 20.10 7.57 7.32
N MET A 105 19.15 7.22 6.47
CA MET A 105 17.78 6.93 6.84
C MET A 105 17.34 5.65 6.12
N ASN A 106 16.85 4.69 6.88
CA ASN A 106 16.19 3.51 6.34
C ASN A 106 14.71 3.56 6.75
N ASN A 107 13.86 3.62 5.76
CA ASN A 107 12.42 3.54 5.95
C ASN A 107 11.92 2.21 5.41
N LYS A 108 11.24 1.47 6.25
CA LYS A 108 10.52 0.25 5.88
C LYS A 108 9.05 0.45 6.17
N TYR A 109 8.22 0.36 5.14
CA TYR A 109 6.78 0.26 5.36
C TYR A 109 6.25 -1.08 4.85
N SER A 110 5.24 -1.59 5.54
CA SER A 110 4.48 -2.77 5.14
C SER A 110 3.00 -2.52 5.30
N TYR A 111 2.24 -3.13 4.42
CA TYR A 111 0.81 -3.07 4.40
C TYR A 111 0.25 -4.46 4.08
N TYR A 112 -0.62 -4.96 4.97
CA TYR A 112 -1.28 -6.25 4.80
C TYR A 112 -2.77 -6.02 4.61
N ASP A 113 -3.31 -6.41 3.46
CA ASP A 113 -4.72 -6.23 3.13
C ASP A 113 -5.15 -7.15 1.98
N ILE A 114 -6.34 -6.90 1.47
CA ILE A 114 -6.98 -7.70 0.43
C ILE A 114 -6.40 -7.39 -0.95
N MET A 115 -6.09 -8.45 -1.68
CA MET A 115 -5.63 -8.42 -3.06
C MET A 115 -6.82 -8.30 -4.01
N SER A 116 -6.96 -7.17 -4.70
CA SER A 116 -8.15 -6.87 -5.51
C SER A 116 -8.49 -7.94 -6.55
N LYS A 117 -7.49 -8.47 -7.26
CA LYS A 117 -7.72 -9.52 -8.25
C LYS A 117 -8.17 -10.84 -7.63
N ARG A 118 -7.54 -11.24 -6.52
CA ARG A 118 -7.92 -12.47 -5.80
C ARG A 118 -9.32 -12.34 -5.19
N TRP A 119 -9.63 -11.14 -4.68
CA TRP A 119 -10.97 -10.80 -4.19
C TRP A 119 -12.03 -10.96 -5.28
N VAL A 120 -11.84 -10.32 -6.43
CA VAL A 120 -12.78 -10.44 -7.55
C VAL A 120 -12.95 -11.90 -8.00
N ASN A 121 -11.86 -12.66 -8.07
CA ASN A 121 -11.94 -14.08 -8.38
C ASN A 121 -12.78 -14.84 -7.35
N ALA A 122 -12.50 -14.66 -6.07
CA ALA A 122 -13.20 -15.37 -5.00
C ALA A 122 -14.70 -15.03 -4.93
N ILE A 123 -15.07 -13.77 -5.14
CA ILE A 123 -16.47 -13.36 -5.22
C ILE A 123 -17.20 -14.03 -6.38
N ASN A 124 -16.50 -14.32 -7.47
CA ASN A 124 -17.07 -14.95 -8.67
C ASN A 124 -16.92 -16.49 -8.71
N GLY A 125 -16.59 -17.12 -7.58
CA GLY A 125 -16.45 -18.57 -7.52
C GLY A 125 -15.15 -19.09 -8.13
N LEU A 126 -14.19 -18.22 -8.35
CA LEU A 126 -12.86 -18.53 -8.87
C LEU A 126 -11.78 -18.38 -7.79
N GLY A 127 -12.17 -18.45 -6.52
CA GLY A 127 -11.24 -18.47 -5.41
C GLY A 127 -10.39 -19.72 -5.45
N GLY A 128 -9.16 -19.61 -4.93
CA GLY A 128 -8.18 -20.69 -4.92
C GLY A 128 -7.03 -20.51 -5.92
N THR A 129 -5.84 -20.93 -5.50
CA THR A 129 -4.61 -20.71 -6.27
C THR A 129 -4.57 -21.48 -7.58
N GLN A 130 -5.25 -22.61 -7.65
CA GLN A 130 -5.32 -23.49 -8.82
C GLN A 130 -6.65 -23.40 -9.59
N CYS A 131 -7.57 -22.54 -9.12
CA CYS A 131 -8.87 -22.41 -9.74
C CYS A 131 -8.77 -21.69 -11.09
N THR A 132 -9.38 -22.28 -12.10
CA THR A 132 -9.59 -21.70 -13.42
C THR A 132 -11.09 -21.65 -13.73
N ARG A 133 -11.51 -20.89 -14.73
CA ARG A 133 -12.93 -20.85 -15.14
C ARG A 133 -13.41 -22.26 -15.53
N ASP A 134 -12.63 -22.98 -16.33
CA ASP A 134 -12.99 -24.33 -16.79
C ASP A 134 -13.13 -25.31 -15.61
N ALA A 135 -12.25 -25.19 -14.62
CA ALA A 135 -12.33 -26.01 -13.41
C ALA A 135 -13.56 -25.71 -12.56
N ALA A 136 -13.91 -24.42 -12.43
CA ALA A 136 -15.09 -23.99 -11.70
C ALA A 136 -16.38 -24.43 -12.40
N ASP A 137 -16.47 -24.27 -13.72
CA ASP A 137 -17.63 -24.66 -14.52
C ASP A 137 -17.79 -26.18 -14.59
N ALA A 138 -16.69 -26.92 -14.53
CA ALA A 138 -16.69 -28.39 -14.45
C ALA A 138 -16.96 -28.93 -13.03
N GLY A 139 -17.01 -28.06 -12.01
CA GLY A 139 -17.13 -28.50 -10.61
C GLY A 139 -15.94 -29.32 -10.11
N ASP A 140 -14.73 -29.05 -10.63
CA ASP A 140 -13.52 -29.79 -10.26
C ASP A 140 -13.04 -29.40 -8.86
N ALA A 141 -13.51 -30.17 -7.87
CA ALA A 141 -13.15 -29.98 -6.46
C ALA A 141 -11.63 -30.08 -6.20
N SER A 142 -10.87 -30.77 -7.08
CA SER A 142 -9.41 -30.90 -6.94
C SER A 142 -8.68 -29.57 -7.15
N LYS A 143 -9.32 -28.60 -7.79
CA LYS A 143 -8.81 -27.25 -8.01
C LYS A 143 -9.15 -26.28 -6.90
N GLY A 144 -9.93 -26.70 -5.89
CA GLY A 144 -10.29 -25.89 -4.74
C GLY A 144 -10.99 -24.59 -5.09
N CYS A 145 -11.83 -24.58 -6.15
CA CYS A 145 -12.62 -23.39 -6.51
C CYS A 145 -13.70 -23.14 -5.46
N TYR A 146 -13.81 -21.89 -5.00
CA TYR A 146 -14.82 -21.50 -4.00
C TYR A 146 -15.37 -20.10 -4.24
N TYR A 147 -16.52 -19.83 -3.62
CA TYR A 147 -17.08 -18.50 -3.47
C TYR A 147 -16.76 -17.94 -2.09
N TYR A 148 -16.12 -16.79 -2.02
CA TYR A 148 -15.96 -16.07 -0.76
C TYR A 148 -17.30 -15.48 -0.34
N ASN A 149 -17.78 -15.79 0.85
CA ASN A 149 -19.03 -15.31 1.38
C ASN A 149 -18.85 -13.96 2.09
N VAL A 150 -19.45 -12.91 1.54
CA VAL A 150 -19.42 -11.54 2.09
C VAL A 150 -20.61 -11.21 3.00
N PHE A 151 -21.58 -12.10 3.09
CA PHE A 151 -22.77 -11.91 3.91
C PHE A 151 -22.52 -12.40 5.34
N GLY A 152 -23.22 -11.81 6.31
CA GLY A 152 -23.01 -12.11 7.74
C GLY A 152 -23.19 -13.58 8.14
N SER A 153 -23.81 -14.41 7.29
CA SER A 153 -23.97 -15.84 7.50
C SER A 153 -22.67 -16.61 7.67
N HIS A 154 -21.55 -16.12 7.09
CA HIS A 154 -20.25 -16.77 7.26
C HIS A 154 -19.78 -16.81 8.72
N LEU A 155 -20.19 -15.83 9.55
CA LEU A 155 -19.77 -15.73 10.96
C LEU A 155 -20.39 -16.84 11.84
N SER A 156 -21.54 -17.37 11.46
CA SER A 156 -22.24 -18.43 12.18
C SER A 156 -22.25 -19.77 11.46
N ALA A 157 -21.66 -19.83 10.27
CA ALA A 157 -21.64 -21.04 9.46
C ALA A 157 -20.76 -22.13 10.06
N ALA A 158 -21.20 -23.38 9.91
CA ALA A 158 -20.40 -24.52 10.35
C ALA A 158 -19.09 -24.59 9.52
N PRO A 159 -17.96 -24.87 10.15
CA PRO A 159 -16.70 -25.05 9.43
C PRO A 159 -16.81 -26.10 8.32
N GLY A 160 -16.29 -25.79 7.13
CA GLY A 160 -16.35 -26.64 5.95
C GLY A 160 -17.68 -26.61 5.19
N SER A 161 -18.67 -25.82 5.62
CA SER A 161 -19.88 -25.57 4.83
C SER A 161 -19.59 -24.56 3.71
N ALA A 162 -20.42 -24.54 2.67
CA ALA A 162 -20.32 -23.57 1.57
C ALA A 162 -20.57 -22.10 2.01
N LEU A 163 -21.02 -21.88 3.23
CA LEU A 163 -21.23 -20.53 3.80
C LEU A 163 -20.05 -20.04 4.63
N ALA A 164 -19.20 -20.94 5.15
CA ALA A 164 -18.04 -20.57 5.94
C ALA A 164 -16.89 -20.15 5.03
N ASN A 165 -16.18 -19.07 5.40
CA ASN A 165 -14.89 -18.77 4.80
C ASN A 165 -13.79 -19.49 5.61
N SER A 166 -13.02 -20.34 4.97
CA SER A 166 -11.91 -21.04 5.61
C SER A 166 -10.69 -20.13 5.78
N ALA A 167 -9.75 -20.56 6.63
CA ALA A 167 -8.48 -19.84 6.78
C ALA A 167 -7.70 -19.76 5.45
N ASP A 168 -7.74 -20.83 4.65
CA ASP A 168 -7.06 -20.86 3.34
C ASP A 168 -7.71 -19.89 2.34
N GLU A 169 -9.02 -19.70 2.40
CA GLU A 169 -9.75 -18.73 1.59
C GLU A 169 -9.40 -17.30 1.98
N ILE A 170 -9.32 -17.02 3.28
CA ILE A 170 -8.90 -15.74 3.81
C ILE A 170 -7.45 -15.44 3.41
N ASP A 171 -6.56 -16.39 3.54
CA ASP A 171 -5.16 -16.26 3.14
C ASP A 171 -5.01 -16.04 1.63
N TYR A 172 -5.82 -16.74 0.83
CA TYR A 172 -5.82 -16.53 -0.62
C TYR A 172 -6.16 -15.10 -1.02
N ILE A 173 -7.17 -14.49 -0.41
CA ILE A 173 -7.61 -13.14 -0.77
C ILE A 173 -6.73 -12.04 -0.19
N THR A 174 -5.91 -12.34 0.80
CA THR A 174 -5.04 -11.37 1.46
C THR A 174 -3.63 -11.38 0.88
N GLY A 175 -2.90 -10.33 1.13
CA GLY A 175 -1.52 -10.21 0.68
C GLY A 175 -0.74 -9.16 1.45
N ASP A 176 0.57 -9.24 1.34
CA ASP A 176 1.52 -8.32 1.96
C ASP A 176 2.24 -7.53 0.88
N MET A 177 2.35 -6.23 1.08
CA MET A 177 3.16 -5.36 0.23
C MET A 177 3.91 -4.34 1.04
N GLY A 178 5.00 -3.86 0.50
CA GLY A 178 5.75 -2.80 1.14
C GLY A 178 6.93 -2.32 0.30
N ALA A 179 7.68 -1.39 0.87
CA ALA A 179 8.95 -0.96 0.32
C ALA A 179 9.96 -0.66 1.42
N ASN A 180 11.22 -0.86 1.06
CA ASN A 180 12.37 -0.44 1.81
C ASN A 180 13.03 0.71 1.06
N THR A 181 13.08 1.88 1.67
CA THR A 181 13.77 3.05 1.11
C THR A 181 14.96 3.37 1.98
N SER A 182 16.15 3.32 1.37
CA SER A 182 17.41 3.74 2.00
C SER A 182 17.83 5.06 1.40
N ARG A 183 18.22 5.99 2.24
CA ARG A 183 18.77 7.28 1.85
C ARG A 183 20.06 7.53 2.60
N SER A 184 21.08 8.01 1.89
CA SER A 184 22.31 8.53 2.50
C SER A 184 22.59 9.95 2.00
N LEU A 185 23.06 10.77 2.89
CA LEU A 185 23.40 12.16 2.62
C LEU A 185 24.79 12.45 3.17
N LEU A 186 25.72 12.80 2.30
CA LEU A 186 27.04 13.35 2.63
C LEU A 186 27.03 14.85 2.34
N VAL A 187 27.42 15.64 3.33
CA VAL A 187 27.60 17.08 3.19
C VAL A 187 28.98 17.46 3.69
N PHE A 188 29.72 18.20 2.89
CA PHE A 188 30.94 18.88 3.27
C PHE A 188 30.71 20.39 3.14
N ASP A 189 30.99 21.12 4.22
CA ASP A 189 30.89 22.57 4.27
C ASP A 189 32.24 23.16 4.63
N MET A 190 32.58 24.26 4.00
CA MET A 190 33.77 25.06 4.32
C MET A 190 33.47 26.55 4.15
N ILE A 191 33.75 27.32 5.17
CA ILE A 191 33.62 28.78 5.16
C ILE A 191 34.94 29.37 5.63
N VAL A 192 35.37 30.42 4.96
CA VAL A 192 36.49 31.27 5.39
C VAL A 192 35.98 32.71 5.47
N ASN A 193 36.31 33.40 6.52
CA ASN A 193 35.90 34.77 6.76
C ASN A 193 37.01 35.58 7.42
N GLY A 194 36.93 36.92 7.27
CA GLY A 194 37.89 37.82 7.87
C GLY A 194 37.72 39.25 7.33
N ASP A 195 38.61 40.10 7.82
CA ASP A 195 38.66 41.49 7.35
C ASP A 195 39.71 41.66 6.23
N LEU A 196 39.43 42.49 5.28
CA LEU A 196 40.35 42.85 4.23
C LEU A 196 41.22 44.04 4.68
N ASP A 197 42.43 44.14 4.17
CA ASP A 197 43.40 45.17 4.52
C ASP A 197 43.05 46.57 3.95
N PHE A 198 41.78 46.84 3.67
CA PHE A 198 41.30 48.11 3.21
C PHE A 198 39.98 48.53 3.88
N GLU A 199 39.77 49.84 3.97
CA GLU A 199 38.61 50.45 4.60
C GLU A 199 37.76 51.20 3.56
N ILE A 200 36.48 51.25 3.77
CA ILE A 200 35.53 52.13 3.05
C ILE A 200 34.86 53.02 4.11
N ASP A 201 35.00 54.33 3.93
CA ASP A 201 34.51 55.33 4.87
C ASP A 201 34.99 55.12 6.34
N GLY A 202 36.21 54.65 6.51
CA GLY A 202 36.83 54.39 7.83
C GLY A 202 36.32 53.12 8.49
N ASN A 203 35.64 52.23 7.79
CA ASN A 203 35.22 50.93 8.28
C ASN A 203 35.94 49.83 7.53
N ALA A 204 36.46 48.83 8.30
CA ALA A 204 37.06 47.62 7.72
C ALA A 204 36.02 46.85 6.88
N VAL A 205 36.47 46.40 5.72
CA VAL A 205 35.66 45.56 4.84
C VAL A 205 35.84 44.11 5.18
N ALA A 206 34.81 43.46 5.70
CA ALA A 206 34.79 42.04 5.99
C ALA A 206 34.37 41.24 4.75
N PHE A 207 34.91 40.03 4.63
CA PHE A 207 34.49 39.07 3.62
C PHE A 207 34.11 37.74 4.27
N ALA A 208 33.24 37.00 3.58
CA ALA A 208 32.99 35.57 3.85
C ALA A 208 32.87 34.85 2.51
N ALA A 209 33.61 33.75 2.37
CA ALA A 209 33.54 32.88 1.20
C ALA A 209 33.36 31.43 1.67
N GLY A 210 32.50 30.69 1.01
CA GLY A 210 32.24 29.32 1.41
C GLY A 210 31.99 28.42 0.19
N MET A 211 32.15 27.14 0.44
CA MET A 211 31.78 26.08 -0.48
C MET A 211 31.03 24.98 0.25
N GLN A 212 30.07 24.40 -0.44
CA GLN A 212 29.39 23.21 0.03
C GLN A 212 29.43 22.15 -1.07
N TYR A 213 29.76 20.93 -0.68
CA TYR A 213 29.55 19.75 -1.49
C TYR A 213 28.47 18.88 -0.85
N ARG A 214 27.51 18.41 -1.64
CA ARG A 214 26.42 17.58 -1.19
C ARG A 214 26.23 16.42 -2.15
N GLN A 215 26.12 15.20 -1.58
CA GLN A 215 25.76 14.00 -2.29
C GLN A 215 24.57 13.35 -1.57
N ASP A 216 23.50 13.09 -2.31
CA ASP A 216 22.26 12.50 -1.80
C ASP A 216 21.96 11.25 -2.64
N ASP A 217 22.03 10.07 -2.02
CA ASP A 217 21.76 8.79 -2.67
C ASP A 217 20.45 8.22 -2.08
N VAL A 218 19.52 7.84 -2.97
CA VAL A 218 18.24 7.25 -2.59
C VAL A 218 18.02 5.97 -3.35
N THR A 219 17.73 4.90 -2.63
CA THR A 219 17.34 3.61 -3.22
C THR A 219 16.02 3.17 -2.60
N SER A 220 15.05 2.80 -3.44
CA SER A 220 13.76 2.25 -2.99
C SER A 220 13.51 0.92 -3.66
N LYS A 221 13.18 -0.10 -2.86
CA LYS A 221 12.91 -1.46 -3.33
C LYS A 221 11.57 -1.94 -2.78
N ASN A 222 10.69 -2.35 -3.67
CA ASN A 222 9.43 -2.98 -3.30
C ASN A 222 9.64 -4.44 -2.87
N TYR A 223 8.80 -4.94 -1.97
CA TYR A 223 8.79 -6.34 -1.56
C TYR A 223 7.38 -6.89 -1.42
N GLY A 224 7.28 -8.22 -1.22
CA GLY A 224 6.00 -8.90 -1.12
C GLY A 224 5.22 -8.84 -2.42
N ASP A 225 3.91 -8.72 -2.31
CA ASP A 225 2.99 -8.64 -3.46
C ASP A 225 3.09 -7.31 -4.23
N ALA A 226 3.80 -6.32 -3.70
CA ALA A 226 4.17 -5.09 -4.42
C ALA A 226 5.31 -5.28 -5.41
N ARG A 227 6.04 -6.39 -5.31
CA ARG A 227 7.12 -6.70 -6.24
C ARG A 227 6.54 -7.16 -7.57
N CYS A 228 6.79 -6.37 -8.61
CA CYS A 228 6.37 -6.68 -9.97
C CYS A 228 7.50 -7.34 -10.73
N PRO A 229 7.42 -8.63 -11.04
CA PRO A 229 8.40 -9.25 -11.91
C PRO A 229 8.27 -8.71 -13.34
N ASP A 230 9.41 -8.44 -13.98
CA ASP A 230 9.54 -8.24 -15.42
C ASP A 230 8.66 -7.14 -16.04
N ASN A 231 8.65 -5.94 -15.46
CA ASN A 231 7.90 -4.79 -16.00
C ASN A 231 6.39 -5.03 -16.21
N LYS A 232 5.81 -6.02 -15.54
CA LYS A 232 4.37 -6.24 -15.54
C LYS A 232 3.73 -5.44 -14.42
N PRO A 233 2.50 -4.91 -14.62
CA PRO A 233 1.81 -4.19 -13.56
C PRO A 233 1.65 -5.05 -12.30
N CYS A 234 1.97 -4.46 -11.16
CA CYS A 234 1.82 -5.09 -9.86
C CYS A 234 0.37 -5.52 -9.62
N LYS A 235 0.20 -6.52 -8.78
CA LYS A 235 -1.11 -6.93 -8.29
C LYS A 235 -1.52 -5.95 -7.19
N PRO A 236 -2.48 -5.05 -7.43
CA PRO A 236 -2.82 -4.05 -6.43
C PRO A 236 -3.54 -4.68 -5.23
N LEU A 237 -3.20 -4.19 -4.04
CA LEU A 237 -4.07 -4.32 -2.88
C LEU A 237 -5.31 -3.44 -3.09
N LEU A 238 -6.40 -3.80 -2.42
CA LEU A 238 -7.68 -3.14 -2.56
C LEU A 238 -7.63 -1.64 -2.23
N HIS A 239 -6.77 -1.25 -1.30
CA HIS A 239 -6.60 0.13 -0.85
C HIS A 239 -5.48 0.89 -1.56
N PHE A 240 -4.68 0.21 -2.37
CA PHE A 240 -3.58 0.85 -3.07
C PHE A 240 -3.93 1.06 -4.53
N LEU A 241 -3.78 2.30 -4.97
CA LEU A 241 -3.80 2.63 -6.38
C LEU A 241 -2.68 1.89 -7.09
N PRO A 242 -2.98 1.20 -8.19
CA PRO A 242 -2.00 0.41 -8.92
C PRO A 242 -1.09 1.34 -9.71
N ASN A 243 0.05 1.75 -9.17
CA ASN A 243 1.01 2.53 -9.94
C ASN A 243 2.45 2.35 -9.51
N THR A 244 2.78 1.25 -8.89
CA THR A 244 4.18 0.99 -8.62
C THR A 244 4.68 -0.09 -9.56
N TYR A 245 5.38 0.33 -10.59
CA TYR A 245 6.36 -0.52 -11.24
C TYR A 245 7.49 -0.78 -10.25
N ASP A 246 8.12 -1.95 -10.32
CA ASP A 246 9.36 -2.22 -9.60
C ASP A 246 10.43 -1.31 -10.22
N SER A 247 10.50 -0.09 -9.74
CA SER A 247 11.53 0.85 -10.11
C SER A 247 12.56 0.82 -9.00
N GLU A 248 13.71 0.21 -9.25
CA GLU A 248 14.91 0.61 -8.53
C GLU A 248 15.21 2.04 -8.99
N ASN A 249 14.67 3.03 -8.30
CA ASN A 249 15.02 4.42 -8.54
C ASN A 249 16.32 4.69 -7.77
N GLU A 250 17.45 4.60 -8.44
CA GLU A 250 18.70 5.22 -7.99
C GLU A 250 18.68 6.68 -8.46
N GLY A 251 18.36 7.59 -7.58
CA GLY A 251 18.57 9.04 -7.79
C GLY A 251 19.90 9.46 -7.21
N LYS A 252 20.85 9.85 -8.06
CA LYS A 252 22.06 10.60 -7.65
C LYS A 252 21.86 12.05 -8.09
N ASN A 253 21.78 12.95 -7.12
CA ASN A 253 21.83 14.41 -7.33
C ASN A 253 23.09 14.98 -6.71
#